data_97ebb19240bac9fcb581c28dc6516969
#
_entry.id   97ebb19240bac9fcb581c28dc6516969
#
_cell.length_a   1.000
_cell.length_b   1.000
_cell.length_c   1.000
_cell.angle_alpha   90.00
_cell.angle_beta   90.00
_cell.angle_gamma   90.00
#
_symmetry.space_group_name_H-M   'P 1'
#
loop_
_entity.id
_entity.type
_entity.pdbx_description
1 polymer ?
#
loop_
_entity_poly.entity_id
_entity_poly.type
_entity_poly.pdbx_seq_one_letter_code
_entity_poly.pdbx_strand_id
1 'polypeptide(L)'
;MGSYRFILSGGGTGGHIYPAIAIANELKRRYPEAEFLFVGARDKMEMEKVPKAGYKIEGLWISGLQRRLTWKNIVFPLKLISSLIKASEILKKFNPDVAIGTGGFASGPLLKSAAKRRIPYLLQEQNSYAGITNKLLGAKANRICVAYDAMERFFPKEKLVKTGNPVRADLVNLQTDKKGPLSFFGLDSNKRTVLILGGSLGARRINQLVEEKLDFFNTQNLQLIWQCGKLYFEEYKQYNSDRVKVKAFLNRMDMAYALADFIVSRSGAGSVSELCLVGKPVVFIPSPNVAEDHQTKNAQALEQQGAAIVLKENQLDGQFETVFSKLLGSREMQEKLGHNIKKLALPKATEHIVDEIEALLK
;
A
#
# COMPACT_ATOMS: atom_id res chain seq x y z
N MET A 1 -20.30 -21.15 21.53
CA MET A 1 -20.07 -19.74 21.21
C MET A 1 -20.54 -19.52 19.80
N GLY A 2 -21.35 -18.46 19.52
CA GLY A 2 -21.79 -18.16 18.15
C GLY A 2 -20.61 -17.79 17.26
N SER A 3 -20.72 -18.07 15.96
CA SER A 3 -19.71 -17.66 14.98
C SER A 3 -19.70 -16.14 14.85
N TYR A 4 -18.53 -15.49 14.97
CA TYR A 4 -18.39 -14.04 14.77
C TYR A 4 -18.66 -13.65 13.32
N ARG A 5 -19.16 -12.43 13.12
CA ARG A 5 -19.44 -11.85 11.82
C ARG A 5 -18.71 -10.53 11.64
N PHE A 6 -17.80 -10.48 10.66
CA PHE A 6 -16.99 -9.32 10.35
C PHE A 6 -17.41 -8.71 9.02
N ILE A 7 -17.67 -7.40 9.00
CA ILE A 7 -17.93 -6.69 7.75
C ILE A 7 -16.78 -5.71 7.47
N LEU A 8 -16.22 -5.79 6.26
CA LEU A 8 -15.04 -5.01 5.89
C LEU A 8 -15.35 -4.11 4.68
N SER A 9 -14.74 -2.94 4.64
CA SER A 9 -14.78 -2.06 3.47
C SER A 9 -13.43 -1.41 3.23
N GLY A 10 -12.92 -1.62 2.02
CA GLY A 10 -11.71 -0.99 1.52
C GLY A 10 -11.70 -1.07 0.00
N GLY A 11 -11.60 0.08 -0.69
CA GLY A 11 -11.77 0.04 -2.13
C GLY A 11 -11.24 1.26 -2.86
N GLY A 12 -11.44 1.23 -4.18
CA GLY A 12 -10.99 2.26 -5.11
C GLY A 12 -9.54 2.11 -5.56
N THR A 13 -8.67 1.61 -4.71
CA THR A 13 -7.25 1.35 -5.01
C THR A 13 -6.74 0.12 -4.28
N GLY A 14 -5.65 -0.49 -4.79
CA GLY A 14 -4.98 -1.61 -4.10
C GLY A 14 -4.51 -1.25 -2.69
N GLY A 15 -4.15 0.03 -2.46
CA GLY A 15 -3.73 0.51 -1.14
C GLY A 15 -4.77 0.37 -0.03
N HIS A 16 -6.07 0.32 -0.37
CA HIS A 16 -7.15 0.08 0.58
C HIS A 16 -7.62 -1.38 0.57
N ILE A 17 -7.62 -2.03 -0.60
CA ILE A 17 -8.16 -3.39 -0.76
C ILE A 17 -7.28 -4.42 -0.08
N TYR A 18 -5.96 -4.39 -0.34
CA TYR A 18 -5.04 -5.41 0.20
C TYR A 18 -4.91 -5.36 1.73
N PRO A 19 -4.87 -4.19 2.40
CA PRO A 19 -4.99 -4.12 3.85
C PRO A 19 -6.27 -4.77 4.40
N ALA A 20 -7.42 -4.53 3.78
CA ALA A 20 -8.68 -5.15 4.20
C ALA A 20 -8.64 -6.68 4.05
N ILE A 21 -8.09 -7.19 2.94
CA ILE A 21 -7.92 -8.63 2.71
C ILE A 21 -6.94 -9.24 3.74
N ALA A 22 -5.83 -8.57 4.03
CA ALA A 22 -4.85 -9.05 5.00
C ALA A 22 -5.44 -9.14 6.41
N ILE A 23 -6.22 -8.14 6.84
CA ILE A 23 -6.94 -8.15 8.11
C ILE A 23 -7.97 -9.30 8.14
N ALA A 24 -8.74 -9.50 7.06
CA ALA A 24 -9.71 -10.59 6.98
C ALA A 24 -9.03 -11.97 7.03
N ASN A 25 -7.89 -12.15 6.39
CA ASN A 25 -7.12 -13.39 6.43
C ASN A 25 -6.64 -13.71 7.84
N GLU A 26 -6.13 -12.73 8.57
CA GLU A 26 -5.68 -12.91 9.95
C GLU A 26 -6.85 -13.18 10.90
N LEU A 27 -7.97 -12.48 10.74
CA LEU A 27 -9.21 -12.78 11.48
C LEU A 27 -9.70 -14.20 11.19
N LYS A 28 -9.68 -14.64 9.93
CA LYS A 28 -10.06 -16.00 9.54
C LYS A 28 -9.12 -17.06 10.12
N ARG A 29 -7.82 -16.75 10.23
CA ARG A 29 -6.83 -17.63 10.88
C ARG A 29 -7.12 -17.82 12.36
N ARG A 30 -7.52 -16.72 13.07
CA ARG A 30 -7.89 -16.77 14.51
C ARG A 30 -9.28 -17.34 14.75
N TYR A 31 -10.22 -17.06 13.86
CA TYR A 31 -11.62 -17.46 13.93
C TYR A 31 -12.05 -18.19 12.66
N PRO A 32 -11.70 -19.48 12.49
CA PRO A 32 -11.99 -20.23 11.26
C PRO A 32 -13.49 -20.30 10.90
N GLU A 33 -14.37 -20.30 11.91
CA GLU A 33 -15.82 -20.37 11.75
C GLU A 33 -16.50 -19.02 11.56
N ALA A 34 -15.72 -17.91 11.56
CA ALA A 34 -16.29 -16.57 11.40
C ALA A 34 -16.81 -16.32 9.97
N GLU A 35 -17.88 -15.56 9.89
CA GLU A 35 -18.43 -15.11 8.62
C GLU A 35 -17.86 -13.75 8.22
N PHE A 36 -17.54 -13.61 6.93
CA PHE A 36 -16.96 -12.41 6.36
C PHE A 36 -17.80 -11.87 5.22
N LEU A 37 -18.06 -10.57 5.24
CA LEU A 37 -18.70 -9.86 4.13
C LEU A 37 -17.92 -8.58 3.83
N PHE A 38 -17.55 -8.40 2.56
CA PHE A 38 -16.97 -7.14 2.10
C PHE A 38 -18.04 -6.24 1.48
N VAL A 39 -17.80 -4.94 1.57
CA VAL A 39 -18.62 -3.92 0.91
C VAL A 39 -17.71 -3.00 0.12
N GLY A 40 -17.93 -2.91 -1.19
CA GLY A 40 -17.11 -2.13 -2.13
C GLY A 40 -17.95 -1.18 -2.99
N ALA A 41 -17.31 -0.37 -3.81
CA ALA A 41 -17.98 0.40 -4.84
C ALA A 41 -18.17 -0.45 -6.11
N ARG A 42 -19.36 -0.40 -6.71
CA ARG A 42 -19.63 -1.09 -7.99
C ARG A 42 -18.64 -0.62 -9.06
N ASP A 43 -18.31 -1.48 -9.99
CA ASP A 43 -17.43 -1.20 -11.12
C ASP A 43 -16.01 -0.78 -10.74
N LYS A 44 -15.55 -1.15 -9.50
CA LYS A 44 -14.20 -0.92 -9.03
C LYS A 44 -13.44 -2.24 -8.82
N MET A 45 -12.12 -2.12 -8.70
CA MET A 45 -11.23 -3.28 -8.66
C MET A 45 -11.48 -4.21 -7.47
N GLU A 46 -12.08 -3.73 -6.38
CA GLU A 46 -12.46 -4.55 -5.24
C GLU A 46 -13.48 -5.64 -5.61
N MET A 47 -14.38 -5.36 -6.56
CA MET A 47 -15.37 -6.33 -7.04
C MET A 47 -14.75 -7.54 -7.74
N GLU A 48 -13.50 -7.42 -8.20
CA GLU A 48 -12.71 -8.51 -8.78
C GLU A 48 -11.74 -9.12 -7.76
N LYS A 49 -11.03 -8.26 -7.00
CA LYS A 49 -9.91 -8.70 -6.13
C LYS A 49 -10.38 -9.42 -4.88
N VAL A 50 -11.48 -8.97 -4.27
CA VAL A 50 -12.03 -9.59 -3.05
C VAL A 50 -12.55 -11.00 -3.31
N PRO A 51 -13.35 -11.29 -4.36
CA PRO A 51 -13.73 -12.67 -4.71
C PRO A 51 -12.54 -13.56 -5.04
N LYS A 52 -11.51 -13.03 -5.72
CA LYS A 52 -10.27 -13.79 -5.97
C LYS A 52 -9.52 -14.16 -4.70
N ALA A 53 -9.71 -13.41 -3.62
CA ALA A 53 -9.18 -13.72 -2.30
C ALA A 53 -10.09 -14.67 -1.48
N GLY A 54 -11.20 -15.14 -2.04
CA GLY A 54 -12.12 -16.10 -1.42
C GLY A 54 -13.18 -15.49 -0.52
N TYR A 55 -13.47 -14.19 -0.64
CA TYR A 55 -14.47 -13.50 0.17
C TYR A 55 -15.67 -13.03 -0.65
N LYS A 56 -16.84 -13.02 -0.01
CA LYS A 56 -18.07 -12.44 -0.56
C LYS A 56 -17.99 -10.92 -0.50
N ILE A 57 -18.52 -10.24 -1.53
CA ILE A 57 -18.58 -8.77 -1.60
C ILE A 57 -19.93 -8.30 -2.12
N GLU A 58 -20.45 -7.22 -1.52
CA GLU A 58 -21.57 -6.47 -2.02
C GLU A 58 -21.16 -5.08 -2.51
N GLY A 59 -21.73 -4.65 -3.66
CA GLY A 59 -21.40 -3.39 -4.29
C GLY A 59 -22.37 -2.27 -3.94
N LEU A 60 -21.86 -1.10 -3.52
CA LEU A 60 -22.61 0.15 -3.38
C LEU A 60 -22.50 0.99 -4.66
N TRP A 61 -23.54 1.72 -4.97
CA TRP A 61 -23.50 2.70 -6.07
C TRP A 61 -22.89 4.01 -5.60
N ILE A 62 -21.58 4.02 -5.42
CA ILE A 62 -20.82 5.16 -4.89
C ILE A 62 -19.58 5.42 -5.75
N SER A 63 -19.19 6.66 -5.85
CA SER A 63 -17.93 7.07 -6.50
C SER A 63 -17.35 8.26 -5.75
N GLY A 64 -16.06 8.56 -5.95
CA GLY A 64 -15.46 9.76 -5.42
C GLY A 64 -16.05 11.03 -6.02
N LEU A 65 -16.12 12.08 -5.21
CA LEU A 65 -16.40 13.42 -5.69
C LEU A 65 -15.23 13.88 -6.59
N GLN A 66 -15.57 14.30 -7.82
CA GLN A 66 -14.53 14.79 -8.74
C GLN A 66 -14.12 16.20 -8.36
N ARG A 67 -12.79 16.46 -8.39
CA ARG A 67 -12.24 17.80 -8.06
C ARG A 67 -12.67 18.89 -9.05
N ARG A 68 -13.01 18.52 -10.28
CA ARG A 68 -13.60 19.44 -11.28
C ARG A 68 -15.11 19.37 -11.22
N LEU A 69 -15.78 20.52 -11.37
CA LEU A 69 -17.23 20.58 -11.49
C LEU A 69 -17.64 19.83 -12.78
N THR A 70 -18.25 18.69 -12.60
CA THR A 70 -18.76 17.84 -13.70
C THR A 70 -20.19 17.38 -13.40
N TRP A 71 -20.96 17.03 -14.41
CA TRP A 71 -22.29 16.44 -14.24
C TRP A 71 -22.30 15.25 -13.26
N LYS A 72 -21.18 14.54 -13.15
CA LYS A 72 -21.03 13.42 -12.19
C LYS A 72 -21.12 13.87 -10.73
N ASN A 73 -20.78 15.11 -10.43
CA ASN A 73 -20.92 15.67 -9.08
C ASN A 73 -22.37 15.99 -8.71
N ILE A 74 -23.23 16.30 -9.69
CA ILE A 74 -24.68 16.54 -9.47
C ILE A 74 -25.37 15.25 -9.03
N VAL A 75 -24.94 14.09 -9.56
CA VAL A 75 -25.50 12.78 -9.20
C VAL A 75 -24.92 12.24 -7.88
N PHE A 76 -23.83 12.83 -7.34
CA PHE A 76 -23.18 12.37 -6.13
C PHE A 76 -24.10 12.32 -4.89
N PRO A 77 -24.94 13.32 -4.58
CA PRO A 77 -25.89 13.23 -3.45
C PRO A 77 -26.83 12.04 -3.54
N LEU A 78 -27.37 11.76 -4.74
CA LEU A 78 -28.25 10.60 -4.96
C LEU A 78 -27.50 9.29 -4.74
N LYS A 79 -26.27 9.18 -5.23
CA LYS A 79 -25.40 8.02 -5.00
C LYS A 79 -25.13 7.82 -3.51
N LEU A 80 -24.87 8.89 -2.79
CA LEU A 80 -24.59 8.84 -1.35
C LEU A 80 -25.83 8.35 -0.56
N ILE A 81 -27.02 8.90 -0.85
CA ILE A 81 -28.27 8.51 -0.19
C ILE A 81 -28.57 7.03 -0.48
N SER A 82 -28.56 6.63 -1.75
CA SER A 82 -28.77 5.23 -2.17
C SER A 82 -27.77 4.29 -1.48
N SER A 83 -26.50 4.69 -1.38
CA SER A 83 -25.47 3.88 -0.73
C SER A 83 -25.65 3.78 0.79
N LEU A 84 -26.13 4.85 1.46
CA LEU A 84 -26.46 4.81 2.88
C LEU A 84 -27.63 3.87 3.17
N ILE A 85 -28.69 3.91 2.33
CA ILE A 85 -29.84 3.00 2.45
C ILE A 85 -29.36 1.56 2.28
N LYS A 86 -28.67 1.26 1.16
CA LYS A 86 -28.18 -0.10 0.89
C LYS A 86 -27.20 -0.59 1.96
N ALA A 87 -26.29 0.24 2.44
CA ALA A 87 -25.36 -0.11 3.52
C ALA A 87 -26.13 -0.45 4.80
N SER A 88 -27.19 0.31 5.12
CA SER A 88 -28.04 0.03 6.28
C SER A 88 -28.80 -1.31 6.16
N GLU A 89 -29.28 -1.67 4.95
CA GLU A 89 -29.91 -2.96 4.66
C GLU A 89 -28.92 -4.12 4.81
N ILE A 90 -27.73 -3.98 4.23
CA ILE A 90 -26.63 -4.97 4.35
C ILE A 90 -26.32 -5.22 5.83
N LEU A 91 -26.09 -4.15 6.60
CA LEU A 91 -25.80 -4.25 8.03
C LEU A 91 -26.96 -4.90 8.83
N LYS A 92 -28.23 -4.62 8.47
CA LYS A 92 -29.38 -5.25 9.11
C LYS A 92 -29.42 -6.75 8.80
N LYS A 93 -29.18 -7.15 7.55
CA LYS A 93 -29.25 -8.55 7.09
C LYS A 93 -28.07 -9.37 7.62
N PHE A 94 -26.86 -8.83 7.53
CA PHE A 94 -25.63 -9.53 7.92
C PHE A 94 -25.43 -9.51 9.44
N ASN A 95 -25.88 -8.47 10.13
CA ASN A 95 -25.77 -8.25 11.58
C ASN A 95 -24.35 -8.50 12.11
N PRO A 96 -23.33 -7.71 11.67
CA PRO A 96 -21.95 -7.93 12.06
C PRO A 96 -21.68 -7.55 13.52
N ASP A 97 -20.73 -8.24 14.15
CA ASP A 97 -20.21 -7.91 15.47
C ASP A 97 -19.29 -6.69 15.44
N VAL A 98 -18.46 -6.57 14.39
CA VAL A 98 -17.55 -5.44 14.17
C VAL A 98 -17.49 -5.09 12.69
N ALA A 99 -17.42 -3.79 12.41
CA ALA A 99 -17.16 -3.24 11.07
C ALA A 99 -15.74 -2.69 10.98
N ILE A 100 -15.04 -2.94 9.85
CA ILE A 100 -13.66 -2.54 9.63
C ILE A 100 -13.58 -1.70 8.34
N GLY A 101 -12.96 -0.53 8.41
CA GLY A 101 -12.72 0.32 7.26
C GLY A 101 -11.26 0.61 7.03
N THR A 102 -10.79 0.33 5.82
CA THR A 102 -9.42 0.63 5.40
C THR A 102 -9.35 1.83 4.43
N GLY A 103 -10.49 2.50 4.23
CA GLY A 103 -10.59 3.67 3.34
C GLY A 103 -11.27 3.37 2.01
N GLY A 104 -11.37 4.40 1.18
CA GLY A 104 -12.11 4.34 -0.08
C GLY A 104 -13.57 4.83 0.04
N PHE A 105 -14.24 4.90 -1.10
CA PHE A 105 -15.56 5.56 -1.17
C PHE A 105 -16.67 4.76 -0.49
N ALA A 106 -16.61 3.44 -0.54
CA ALA A 106 -17.62 2.56 0.05
C ALA A 106 -17.55 2.51 1.57
N SER A 107 -16.37 2.73 2.17
CA SER A 107 -16.19 2.77 3.62
C SER A 107 -17.02 3.88 4.28
N GLY A 108 -17.20 5.02 3.62
CA GLY A 108 -17.99 6.14 4.15
C GLY A 108 -19.42 5.76 4.49
N PRO A 109 -20.26 5.35 3.52
CA PRO A 109 -21.62 4.92 3.76
C PRO A 109 -21.74 3.73 4.73
N LEU A 110 -20.85 2.74 4.60
CA LEU A 110 -20.90 1.55 5.48
C LEU A 110 -20.68 1.92 6.92
N LEU A 111 -19.57 2.57 7.25
CA LEU A 111 -19.20 2.85 8.64
C LEU A 111 -20.06 3.97 9.26
N LYS A 112 -20.54 4.92 8.47
CA LYS A 112 -21.55 5.89 8.94
C LYS A 112 -22.84 5.18 9.34
N SER A 113 -23.27 4.18 8.58
CA SER A 113 -24.46 3.36 8.90
C SER A 113 -24.21 2.43 10.10
N ALA A 114 -23.00 1.87 10.24
CA ALA A 114 -22.58 1.09 11.40
C ALA A 114 -22.64 1.94 12.68
N ALA A 115 -22.05 3.14 12.66
CA ALA A 115 -22.12 4.08 13.77
C ALA A 115 -23.56 4.43 14.19
N LYS A 116 -24.47 4.64 13.22
CA LYS A 116 -25.88 4.92 13.49
C LYS A 116 -26.60 3.72 14.16
N ARG A 117 -26.16 2.50 13.86
CA ARG A 117 -26.68 1.26 14.41
C ARG A 117 -25.98 0.81 15.70
N ARG A 118 -25.01 1.59 16.20
CA ARG A 118 -24.19 1.26 17.37
C ARG A 118 -23.37 -0.03 17.19
N ILE A 119 -23.06 -0.41 15.94
CA ILE A 119 -22.12 -1.47 15.64
C ILE A 119 -20.71 -0.89 15.82
N PRO A 120 -19.86 -1.51 16.67
CA PRO A 120 -18.51 -1.02 16.86
C PRO A 120 -17.72 -1.09 15.55
N TYR A 121 -16.83 -0.10 15.32
CA TYR A 121 -15.99 -0.13 14.13
C TYR A 121 -14.59 0.40 14.37
N LEU A 122 -13.67 -0.17 13.59
CA LEU A 122 -12.27 0.20 13.54
C LEU A 122 -11.95 0.83 12.17
N LEU A 123 -11.14 1.88 12.20
CA LEU A 123 -10.50 2.46 11.00
C LEU A 123 -9.03 2.04 10.94
N GLN A 124 -8.55 1.73 9.75
CA GLN A 124 -7.12 1.59 9.47
C GLN A 124 -6.72 2.66 8.44
N GLU A 125 -5.76 3.52 8.80
CA GLU A 125 -5.21 4.55 7.94
C GLU A 125 -3.78 4.21 7.54
N GLN A 126 -3.55 4.09 6.24
CA GLN A 126 -2.29 3.62 5.69
C GLN A 126 -1.27 4.73 5.47
N ASN A 127 -1.69 5.95 5.29
CA ASN A 127 -0.86 7.06 4.84
C ASN A 127 -0.48 7.99 6.00
N SER A 128 0.62 8.71 5.85
CA SER A 128 1.05 9.77 6.77
C SER A 128 0.14 11.01 6.73
N TYR A 129 -0.77 11.08 5.77
CA TYR A 129 -1.81 12.09 5.65
C TYR A 129 -3.16 11.40 5.47
N ALA A 130 -4.04 11.55 6.45
CA ALA A 130 -5.30 10.82 6.49
C ALA A 130 -6.22 11.16 5.32
N GLY A 131 -6.83 10.12 4.75
CA GLY A 131 -7.85 10.26 3.72
C GLY A 131 -9.12 10.94 4.22
N ILE A 132 -9.82 11.67 3.35
CA ILE A 132 -11.02 12.44 3.69
C ILE A 132 -12.08 11.55 4.37
N THR A 133 -12.32 10.37 3.84
CA THR A 133 -13.31 9.43 4.41
C THR A 133 -12.97 9.05 5.84
N ASN A 134 -11.70 8.70 6.10
CA ASN A 134 -11.26 8.32 7.45
C ASN A 134 -11.32 9.50 8.42
N LYS A 135 -10.96 10.72 7.98
CA LYS A 135 -11.11 11.95 8.79
C LYS A 135 -12.55 12.19 9.22
N LEU A 136 -13.51 12.05 8.29
CA LEU A 136 -14.94 12.25 8.59
C LEU A 136 -15.51 11.20 9.55
N LEU A 137 -14.96 9.98 9.53
CA LEU A 137 -15.43 8.87 10.36
C LEU A 137 -14.71 8.77 11.71
N GLY A 138 -13.51 9.35 11.82
CA GLY A 138 -12.61 9.18 12.97
C GLY A 138 -13.22 9.56 14.31
N ALA A 139 -14.01 10.65 14.37
CA ALA A 139 -14.64 11.11 15.61
C ALA A 139 -15.57 10.06 16.25
N LYS A 140 -16.20 9.18 15.46
CA LYS A 140 -17.13 8.14 15.94
C LYS A 140 -16.54 6.73 15.92
N ALA A 141 -15.30 6.54 15.42
CA ALA A 141 -14.62 5.27 15.46
C ALA A 141 -14.36 4.83 16.91
N ASN A 142 -14.37 3.53 17.17
CA ASN A 142 -13.97 2.97 18.46
C ASN A 142 -12.46 2.86 18.58
N ARG A 143 -11.77 2.52 17.48
CA ARG A 143 -10.33 2.46 17.35
C ARG A 143 -9.87 2.95 15.99
N ILE A 144 -8.68 3.54 15.93
CA ILE A 144 -8.07 4.01 14.69
C ILE A 144 -6.62 3.53 14.65
N CYS A 145 -6.39 2.49 13.86
CA CYS A 145 -5.06 1.95 13.63
C CYS A 145 -4.35 2.77 12.57
N VAL A 146 -3.15 3.24 12.86
CA VAL A 146 -2.36 4.11 11.98
C VAL A 146 -0.97 3.57 11.73
N ALA A 147 -0.39 3.93 10.58
CA ALA A 147 0.95 3.48 10.21
C ALA A 147 2.05 4.49 10.56
N TYR A 148 1.71 5.75 10.77
CA TYR A 148 2.64 6.85 11.00
C TYR A 148 2.36 7.56 12.31
N ASP A 149 3.38 8.27 12.82
CA ASP A 149 3.27 9.16 13.97
C ASP A 149 2.56 10.48 13.59
N ALA A 150 2.28 11.33 14.58
CA ALA A 150 1.66 12.65 14.42
C ALA A 150 0.28 12.61 13.74
N MET A 151 -0.49 11.53 13.94
CA MET A 151 -1.83 11.37 13.39
C MET A 151 -2.93 12.02 14.26
N GLU A 152 -2.59 12.49 15.47
CA GLU A 152 -3.47 13.27 16.36
C GLU A 152 -3.93 14.60 15.74
N ARG A 153 -3.21 15.11 14.74
CA ARG A 153 -3.65 16.26 13.92
C ARG A 153 -4.89 15.97 13.05
N PHE A 154 -5.27 14.69 12.90
CA PHE A 154 -6.41 14.27 12.08
C PHE A 154 -7.48 13.54 12.89
N PHE A 155 -7.09 12.92 14.02
CA PHE A 155 -7.95 12.00 14.76
C PHE A 155 -7.86 12.25 16.27
N PRO A 156 -8.90 11.90 17.05
CA PRO A 156 -8.84 11.93 18.52
C PRO A 156 -7.71 11.03 19.04
N LYS A 157 -6.82 11.60 19.86
CA LYS A 157 -5.60 10.94 20.37
C LYS A 157 -5.91 9.64 21.14
N GLU A 158 -6.97 9.65 21.92
CA GLU A 158 -7.41 8.51 22.77
C GLU A 158 -7.89 7.28 21.98
N LYS A 159 -8.14 7.44 20.68
CA LYS A 159 -8.57 6.36 19.76
C LYS A 159 -7.46 5.84 18.87
N LEU A 160 -6.32 6.53 18.86
CA LEU A 160 -5.20 6.21 17.99
C LEU A 160 -4.37 5.06 18.57
N VAL A 161 -4.06 4.11 17.70
CA VAL A 161 -3.09 3.03 17.98
C VAL A 161 -2.13 2.91 16.81
N LYS A 162 -0.83 3.03 17.07
CA LYS A 162 0.21 2.85 16.03
C LYS A 162 0.46 1.36 15.84
N THR A 163 -0.18 0.77 14.84
CA THR A 163 -0.04 -0.65 14.51
C THR A 163 0.84 -0.89 13.29
N GLY A 164 0.96 0.08 12.40
CA GLY A 164 1.57 -0.08 11.07
C GLY A 164 0.55 -0.44 9.99
N ASN A 165 1.06 -0.73 8.81
CA ASN A 165 0.27 -1.24 7.69
C ASN A 165 0.40 -2.75 7.58
N PRO A 166 -0.67 -3.47 7.23
CA PRO A 166 -0.58 -4.86 6.85
C PRO A 166 0.41 -5.05 5.72
N VAL A 167 1.34 -5.96 5.90
CA VAL A 167 2.38 -6.33 4.94
C VAL A 167 2.28 -7.81 4.62
N ARG A 168 2.92 -8.21 3.53
CA ARG A 168 2.95 -9.60 3.11
C ARG A 168 3.76 -10.45 4.09
N ALA A 169 3.22 -11.60 4.48
CA ALA A 169 3.85 -12.48 5.46
C ALA A 169 5.21 -13.04 5.01
N ASP A 170 5.40 -13.24 3.68
CA ASP A 170 6.65 -13.71 3.09
C ASP A 170 7.82 -12.71 3.22
N LEU A 171 7.52 -11.45 3.54
CA LEU A 171 8.54 -10.41 3.75
C LEU A 171 9.01 -10.28 5.21
N VAL A 172 8.26 -10.81 6.15
CA VAL A 172 8.63 -10.74 7.58
C VAL A 172 9.92 -11.53 7.85
N ASN A 173 10.09 -12.67 7.17
CA ASN A 173 11.24 -13.55 7.28
C ASN A 173 12.05 -13.58 5.96
N LEU A 174 12.38 -12.41 5.42
CA LEU A 174 13.12 -12.32 4.18
C LEU A 174 14.47 -13.03 4.30
N GLN A 175 14.69 -14.05 3.47
CA GLN A 175 15.96 -14.78 3.44
C GLN A 175 17.05 -13.88 2.85
N THR A 176 18.25 -13.97 3.43
CA THR A 176 19.42 -13.20 2.99
C THR A 176 20.27 -13.96 1.96
N ASP A 177 20.00 -15.24 1.74
CA ASP A 177 20.70 -16.04 0.71
C ASP A 177 20.37 -15.51 -0.69
N LYS A 178 21.42 -15.17 -1.44
CA LYS A 178 21.31 -14.63 -2.80
C LYS A 178 21.40 -15.71 -3.89
N LYS A 179 21.85 -16.96 -3.60
CA LYS A 179 22.12 -18.00 -4.62
C LYS A 179 20.86 -18.39 -5.40
N GLY A 180 19.80 -18.75 -4.70
CA GLY A 180 18.52 -19.10 -5.33
C GLY A 180 17.94 -17.94 -6.14
N PRO A 181 17.81 -16.74 -5.58
CA PRO A 181 17.38 -15.55 -6.31
C PRO A 181 18.23 -15.18 -7.54
N LEU A 182 19.58 -15.29 -7.47
CA LEU A 182 20.46 -15.04 -8.61
C LEU A 182 20.16 -16.01 -9.76
N SER A 183 20.06 -17.31 -9.46
CA SER A 183 19.69 -18.32 -10.44
C SER A 183 18.31 -18.07 -11.03
N PHE A 184 17.32 -17.69 -10.21
CA PHE A 184 15.95 -17.42 -10.65
C PHE A 184 15.85 -16.28 -11.65
N PHE A 185 16.61 -15.19 -11.41
CA PHE A 185 16.64 -14.04 -12.31
C PHE A 185 17.70 -14.16 -13.41
N GLY A 186 18.64 -15.10 -13.33
CA GLY A 186 19.76 -15.22 -14.25
C GLY A 186 20.67 -13.99 -14.20
N LEU A 187 21.05 -13.56 -12.97
CA LEU A 187 21.87 -12.38 -12.72
C LEU A 187 23.26 -12.78 -12.18
N ASP A 188 24.24 -11.87 -12.35
CA ASP A 188 25.64 -12.07 -11.96
C ASP A 188 25.84 -11.76 -10.46
N SER A 189 26.47 -12.68 -9.74
CA SER A 189 26.79 -12.53 -8.31
C SER A 189 27.81 -11.42 -8.00
N ASN A 190 28.61 -11.02 -8.99
CA ASN A 190 29.68 -10.01 -8.86
C ASN A 190 29.18 -8.58 -9.12
N LYS A 191 27.88 -8.41 -9.45
CA LYS A 191 27.30 -7.09 -9.74
C LYS A 191 26.27 -6.71 -8.68
N ARG A 192 26.24 -5.42 -8.36
CA ARG A 192 25.18 -4.87 -7.51
C ARG A 192 23.86 -4.75 -8.27
N THR A 193 22.77 -5.08 -7.62
CA THR A 193 21.44 -5.11 -8.22
C THR A 193 20.60 -3.90 -7.79
N VAL A 194 20.04 -3.20 -8.76
CA VAL A 194 19.04 -2.17 -8.54
C VAL A 194 17.66 -2.75 -8.84
N LEU A 195 16.78 -2.73 -7.85
CA LEU A 195 15.38 -3.11 -8.01
C LEU A 195 14.53 -1.86 -8.29
N ILE A 196 13.80 -1.87 -9.40
CA ILE A 196 12.99 -0.75 -9.84
C ILE A 196 11.51 -1.12 -9.82
N LEU A 197 10.71 -0.39 -9.06
CA LEU A 197 9.31 -0.68 -8.78
C LEU A 197 8.39 0.49 -9.18
N GLY A 198 7.71 0.32 -10.32
CA GLY A 198 6.67 1.26 -10.78
C GLY A 198 5.28 1.01 -10.17
N GLY A 199 5.12 -0.07 -9.36
CA GLY A 199 3.82 -0.58 -8.92
C GLY A 199 3.19 -1.56 -9.93
N SER A 200 2.03 -2.14 -9.60
CA SER A 200 1.39 -3.21 -10.40
C SER A 200 0.94 -2.77 -11.80
N LEU A 201 0.56 -1.51 -11.96
CA LEU A 201 0.20 -0.93 -13.26
C LEU A 201 1.39 -0.32 -13.99
N GLY A 202 2.49 -0.10 -13.27
CA GLY A 202 3.66 0.62 -13.76
C GLY A 202 3.58 2.13 -13.50
N ALA A 203 4.71 2.79 -13.68
CA ALA A 203 4.85 4.24 -13.53
C ALA A 203 5.61 4.80 -14.75
N ARG A 204 4.90 5.47 -15.66
CA ARG A 204 5.46 5.97 -16.92
C ARG A 204 6.78 6.72 -16.70
N ARG A 205 6.80 7.68 -15.78
CA ARG A 205 8.00 8.51 -15.55
C ARG A 205 9.19 7.73 -14.99
N ILE A 206 8.94 6.71 -14.14
CA ILE A 206 10.01 5.81 -13.69
C ILE A 206 10.52 4.97 -14.86
N ASN A 207 9.65 4.45 -15.72
CA ASN A 207 10.05 3.67 -16.87
C ASN A 207 10.91 4.51 -17.85
N GLN A 208 10.48 5.73 -18.15
CA GLN A 208 11.25 6.68 -18.97
C GLN A 208 12.62 6.99 -18.34
N LEU A 209 12.67 7.24 -17.03
CA LEU A 209 13.93 7.45 -16.33
C LEU A 209 14.88 6.26 -16.52
N VAL A 210 14.37 5.02 -16.35
CA VAL A 210 15.21 3.83 -16.49
C VAL A 210 15.73 3.69 -17.91
N GLU A 211 14.88 3.88 -18.91
CA GLU A 211 15.24 3.87 -20.32
C GLU A 211 16.32 4.91 -20.63
N GLU A 212 16.13 6.15 -20.21
CA GLU A 212 17.07 7.27 -20.39
C GLU A 212 18.43 7.03 -19.69
N LYS A 213 18.46 6.21 -18.64
CA LYS A 213 19.62 5.98 -17.76
C LYS A 213 20.23 4.58 -17.88
N LEU A 214 19.88 3.79 -18.89
CA LEU A 214 20.46 2.45 -19.10
C LEU A 214 21.98 2.49 -19.23
N ASP A 215 22.51 3.45 -19.99
CA ASP A 215 23.96 3.63 -20.16
C ASP A 215 24.65 4.02 -18.83
N PHE A 216 24.02 4.88 -18.04
CA PHE A 216 24.50 5.21 -16.70
C PHE A 216 24.59 3.98 -15.81
N PHE A 217 23.54 3.16 -15.72
CA PHE A 217 23.57 1.92 -14.93
C PHE A 217 24.63 0.94 -15.42
N ASN A 218 24.79 0.81 -16.73
CA ASN A 218 25.82 -0.04 -17.33
C ASN A 218 27.24 0.44 -17.00
N THR A 219 27.51 1.73 -17.12
CA THR A 219 28.82 2.37 -16.78
C THR A 219 29.17 2.20 -15.31
N GLN A 220 28.16 2.22 -14.41
CA GLN A 220 28.32 1.97 -12.99
C GLN A 220 28.41 0.47 -12.64
N ASN A 221 28.51 -0.42 -13.62
CA ASN A 221 28.56 -1.88 -13.49
C ASN A 221 27.41 -2.46 -12.66
N LEU A 222 26.20 -1.93 -12.86
CA LEU A 222 24.99 -2.36 -12.19
C LEU A 222 24.18 -3.32 -13.07
N GLN A 223 23.33 -4.11 -12.41
CA GLN A 223 22.30 -4.91 -13.05
C GLN A 223 20.92 -4.56 -12.50
N LEU A 224 19.87 -4.75 -13.28
CA LEU A 224 18.54 -4.27 -12.97
C LEU A 224 17.52 -5.40 -12.89
N ILE A 225 16.65 -5.34 -11.89
CA ILE A 225 15.34 -6.00 -11.90
C ILE A 225 14.30 -4.89 -12.04
N TRP A 226 13.65 -4.81 -13.20
CA TRP A 226 12.77 -3.71 -13.54
C TRP A 226 11.34 -4.17 -13.72
N GLN A 227 10.47 -3.87 -12.73
CA GLN A 227 9.03 -4.04 -12.86
C GLN A 227 8.43 -2.81 -13.54
N CYS A 228 8.29 -2.85 -14.86
CA CYS A 228 7.75 -1.75 -15.66
C CYS A 228 6.23 -1.62 -15.55
N GLY A 229 5.52 -2.67 -15.10
CA GLY A 229 4.07 -2.71 -15.00
C GLY A 229 3.38 -3.26 -16.25
N LYS A 230 2.18 -3.82 -16.05
CA LYS A 230 1.43 -4.49 -17.13
C LYS A 230 1.11 -3.58 -18.31
N LEU A 231 0.86 -2.30 -18.05
CA LEU A 231 0.48 -1.33 -19.10
C LEU A 231 1.62 -0.98 -20.05
N TYR A 232 2.86 -1.17 -19.61
CA TYR A 232 4.07 -0.72 -20.35
C TYR A 232 4.98 -1.87 -20.77
N PHE A 233 4.63 -3.12 -20.44
CA PHE A 233 5.52 -4.25 -20.65
C PHE A 233 5.88 -4.45 -22.12
N GLU A 234 4.92 -4.30 -23.03
CA GLU A 234 5.17 -4.47 -24.47
C GLU A 234 6.16 -3.41 -25.02
N GLU A 235 6.15 -2.21 -24.45
CA GLU A 235 7.05 -1.11 -24.80
C GLU A 235 8.48 -1.36 -24.29
N TYR A 236 8.62 -1.85 -23.04
CA TYR A 236 9.93 -1.95 -22.38
C TYR A 236 10.56 -3.34 -22.42
N LYS A 237 9.85 -4.40 -22.81
CA LYS A 237 10.41 -5.76 -22.88
C LYS A 237 11.63 -5.90 -23.80
N GLN A 238 11.78 -5.01 -24.78
CA GLN A 238 12.93 -4.97 -25.70
C GLN A 238 14.27 -4.72 -24.99
N TYR A 239 14.27 -4.09 -23.81
CA TYR A 239 15.46 -3.84 -23.00
C TYR A 239 15.88 -5.04 -22.14
N ASN A 240 15.16 -6.16 -22.21
CA ASN A 240 15.53 -7.37 -21.47
C ASN A 240 16.85 -7.93 -21.99
N SER A 241 17.81 -8.15 -21.10
CA SER A 241 19.16 -8.64 -21.40
C SER A 241 19.71 -9.43 -20.22
N ASP A 242 20.99 -9.85 -20.31
CA ASP A 242 21.67 -10.53 -19.19
C ASP A 242 21.77 -9.63 -17.94
N ARG A 243 21.88 -8.32 -18.13
CA ARG A 243 22.00 -7.32 -17.04
C ARG A 243 20.69 -6.64 -16.66
N VAL A 244 19.66 -6.69 -17.49
CA VAL A 244 18.37 -6.01 -17.26
C VAL A 244 17.25 -7.03 -17.37
N LYS A 245 16.57 -7.29 -16.27
CA LYS A 245 15.43 -8.22 -16.22
C LYS A 245 14.13 -7.43 -16.16
N VAL A 246 13.52 -7.19 -17.33
CA VAL A 246 12.24 -6.48 -17.44
C VAL A 246 11.10 -7.43 -17.15
N LYS A 247 10.19 -7.02 -16.27
CA LYS A 247 9.00 -7.80 -15.86
C LYS A 247 7.76 -6.91 -15.86
N ALA A 248 6.66 -7.42 -16.39
CA ALA A 248 5.36 -6.78 -16.25
C ALA A 248 4.92 -6.74 -14.78
N PHE A 249 5.18 -7.83 -14.06
CA PHE A 249 4.87 -8.00 -12.64
C PHE A 249 5.82 -9.02 -12.00
N LEU A 250 6.24 -8.75 -10.78
CA LEU A 250 7.11 -9.63 -10.00
C LEU A 250 6.25 -10.48 -9.04
N ASN A 251 6.11 -11.77 -9.35
CA ASN A 251 5.39 -12.72 -8.48
C ASN A 251 6.23 -13.11 -7.26
N ARG A 252 7.57 -13.17 -7.41
CA ARG A 252 8.52 -13.52 -6.36
C ARG A 252 9.26 -12.25 -5.88
N MET A 253 8.47 -11.35 -5.23
CA MET A 253 9.02 -10.14 -4.64
C MET A 253 10.05 -10.43 -3.55
N ASP A 254 9.88 -11.53 -2.81
CA ASP A 254 10.84 -12.04 -1.83
C ASP A 254 12.23 -12.21 -2.44
N MET A 255 12.32 -12.86 -3.60
CA MET A 255 13.59 -13.03 -4.33
C MET A 255 14.16 -11.71 -4.86
N ALA A 256 13.30 -10.83 -5.37
CA ALA A 256 13.74 -9.54 -5.88
C ALA A 256 14.30 -8.66 -4.75
N TYR A 257 13.64 -8.63 -3.60
CA TYR A 257 14.10 -7.90 -2.41
C TYR A 257 15.40 -8.50 -1.83
N ALA A 258 15.55 -9.83 -1.83
CA ALA A 258 16.78 -10.49 -1.38
C ALA A 258 18.00 -10.08 -2.22
N LEU A 259 17.83 -9.92 -3.53
CA LEU A 259 18.89 -9.50 -4.45
C LEU A 259 19.20 -8.01 -4.42
N ALA A 260 18.21 -7.17 -4.15
CA ALA A 260 18.36 -5.73 -4.23
C ALA A 260 19.47 -5.23 -3.31
N ASP A 261 20.40 -4.46 -3.86
CA ASP A 261 21.35 -3.64 -3.09
C ASP A 261 20.83 -2.20 -2.98
N PHE A 262 20.09 -1.75 -3.99
CA PHE A 262 19.42 -0.45 -4.04
C PHE A 262 18.01 -0.60 -4.59
N ILE A 263 17.11 0.26 -4.17
CA ILE A 263 15.72 0.23 -4.63
C ILE A 263 15.29 1.62 -5.11
N VAL A 264 14.69 1.68 -6.28
CA VAL A 264 13.99 2.86 -6.81
C VAL A 264 12.51 2.54 -6.87
N SER A 265 11.67 3.30 -6.16
CA SER A 265 10.27 2.94 -6.01
C SER A 265 9.33 4.13 -5.93
N ARG A 266 8.06 3.90 -6.26
CA ARG A 266 6.96 4.76 -5.79
C ARG A 266 6.80 4.61 -4.28
N SER A 267 6.24 5.64 -3.64
CA SER A 267 6.02 5.73 -2.19
C SER A 267 4.56 5.53 -1.78
N GLY A 268 3.89 4.57 -2.42
CA GLY A 268 2.59 4.09 -1.94
C GLY A 268 2.72 3.46 -0.55
N ALA A 269 1.71 3.62 0.31
CA ALA A 269 1.77 3.21 1.71
C ALA A 269 2.19 1.74 1.92
N GLY A 270 1.64 0.80 1.14
CA GLY A 270 2.04 -0.62 1.21
C GLY A 270 3.49 -0.83 0.82
N SER A 271 3.94 -0.21 -0.29
CA SER A 271 5.35 -0.31 -0.73
C SER A 271 6.30 0.26 0.31
N VAL A 272 6.00 1.41 0.91
CA VAL A 272 6.82 2.00 1.99
C VAL A 272 6.95 1.02 3.15
N SER A 273 5.85 0.43 3.61
CA SER A 273 5.86 -0.50 4.74
C SER A 273 6.62 -1.79 4.43
N GLU A 274 6.51 -2.33 3.21
CA GLU A 274 7.32 -3.46 2.75
C GLU A 274 8.81 -3.11 2.70
N LEU A 275 9.16 -1.93 2.17
CA LEU A 275 10.54 -1.48 2.06
C LEU A 275 11.18 -1.21 3.42
N CYS A 276 10.41 -0.83 4.43
CA CYS A 276 10.89 -0.80 5.81
C CYS A 276 11.29 -2.19 6.31
N LEU A 277 10.53 -3.24 5.99
CA LEU A 277 10.90 -4.62 6.34
C LEU A 277 12.15 -5.09 5.59
N VAL A 278 12.30 -4.71 4.33
CA VAL A 278 13.46 -5.05 3.50
C VAL A 278 14.74 -4.43 4.04
N GLY A 279 14.71 -3.18 4.50
CA GLY A 279 15.85 -2.52 5.15
C GLY A 279 17.00 -2.21 4.20
N LYS A 280 16.74 -1.92 2.93
CA LYS A 280 17.74 -1.54 1.93
C LYS A 280 17.68 -0.04 1.65
N PRO A 281 18.76 0.58 1.12
CA PRO A 281 18.71 1.96 0.64
C PRO A 281 17.66 2.16 -0.45
N VAL A 282 16.79 3.15 -0.25
CA VAL A 282 15.67 3.44 -1.16
C VAL A 282 15.74 4.88 -1.65
N VAL A 283 15.57 5.04 -2.97
CA VAL A 283 15.24 6.31 -3.63
C VAL A 283 13.76 6.29 -3.98
N PHE A 284 12.97 7.08 -3.29
CA PHE A 284 11.56 7.24 -3.61
C PHE A 284 11.34 8.30 -4.69
N ILE A 285 10.51 7.94 -5.66
CA ILE A 285 10.02 8.85 -6.70
C ILE A 285 8.50 8.93 -6.54
N PRO A 286 7.98 9.86 -5.73
CA PRO A 286 6.55 10.00 -5.48
C PRO A 286 5.77 10.31 -6.75
N SER A 287 4.56 9.75 -6.91
CA SER A 287 3.65 10.14 -7.97
C SER A 287 2.96 11.46 -7.63
N PRO A 288 3.01 12.48 -8.49
CA PRO A 288 2.29 13.75 -8.25
C PRO A 288 0.77 13.62 -8.49
N ASN A 289 0.33 12.55 -9.16
CA ASN A 289 -1.05 12.37 -9.63
C ASN A 289 -1.91 11.53 -8.67
N VAL A 290 -1.63 11.61 -7.36
CA VAL A 290 -2.40 10.87 -6.34
C VAL A 290 -3.22 11.82 -5.47
N ALA A 291 -4.27 11.26 -4.82
CA ALA A 291 -5.12 12.03 -3.92
C ALA A 291 -4.30 12.59 -2.75
N GLU A 292 -4.56 13.85 -2.36
CA GLU A 292 -3.95 14.50 -1.19
C GLU A 292 -2.40 14.52 -1.21
N ASP A 293 -1.77 14.27 -2.37
CA ASP A 293 -0.31 14.15 -2.52
C ASP A 293 0.33 13.20 -1.48
N HIS A 294 -0.42 12.11 -1.16
CA HIS A 294 -0.03 11.20 -0.09
C HIS A 294 1.31 10.51 -0.34
N GLN A 295 1.70 10.25 -1.61
CA GLN A 295 2.99 9.61 -1.88
C GLN A 295 4.16 10.52 -1.52
N THR A 296 4.10 11.81 -1.85
CA THR A 296 5.14 12.77 -1.42
C THR A 296 5.23 12.83 0.11
N LYS A 297 4.09 12.91 0.79
CA LYS A 297 4.05 12.97 2.25
C LYS A 297 4.57 11.69 2.91
N ASN A 298 4.25 10.51 2.36
CA ASN A 298 4.79 9.24 2.85
C ASN A 298 6.32 9.18 2.70
N ALA A 299 6.85 9.57 1.53
CA ALA A 299 8.29 9.58 1.29
C ALA A 299 9.02 10.58 2.20
N GLN A 300 8.50 11.79 2.33
CA GLN A 300 9.06 12.84 3.20
C GLN A 300 9.08 12.43 4.68
N ALA A 301 8.08 11.67 5.15
CA ALA A 301 8.08 11.16 6.53
C ALA A 301 9.28 10.24 6.81
N LEU A 302 9.78 9.50 5.81
CA LEU A 302 10.97 8.67 5.93
C LEU A 302 12.25 9.50 5.72
N GLU A 303 12.24 10.43 4.76
CA GLU A 303 13.38 11.31 4.49
C GLU A 303 13.75 12.14 5.72
N GLN A 304 12.77 12.71 6.43
CA GLN A 304 12.97 13.47 7.68
C GLN A 304 13.64 12.64 8.79
N GLN A 305 13.52 11.32 8.72
CA GLN A 305 14.18 10.38 9.65
C GLN A 305 15.52 9.86 9.10
N GLY A 306 16.00 10.40 7.97
CA GLY A 306 17.21 9.93 7.30
C GLY A 306 17.12 8.47 6.83
N ALA A 307 15.88 7.99 6.52
CA ALA A 307 15.59 6.60 6.19
C ALA A 307 15.44 6.37 4.68
N ALA A 308 15.34 7.41 3.88
CA ALA A 308 15.22 7.33 2.43
C ALA A 308 15.73 8.61 1.75
N ILE A 309 15.93 8.54 0.44
CA ILE A 309 16.15 9.68 -0.45
C ILE A 309 14.87 9.91 -1.22
N VAL A 310 14.48 11.18 -1.39
CA VAL A 310 13.29 11.55 -2.16
C VAL A 310 13.68 12.40 -3.36
N LEU A 311 13.28 11.97 -4.55
CA LEU A 311 13.42 12.72 -5.79
C LEU A 311 12.04 12.91 -6.42
N LYS A 312 11.62 14.15 -6.61
CA LYS A 312 10.37 14.45 -7.33
C LYS A 312 10.54 14.24 -8.83
N GLU A 313 9.46 13.93 -9.55
CA GLU A 313 9.51 13.67 -10.99
C GLU A 313 10.16 14.80 -11.80
N ASN A 314 9.96 16.05 -11.42
CA ASN A 314 10.54 17.22 -12.07
C ASN A 314 12.04 17.44 -11.76
N GLN A 315 12.62 16.66 -10.86
CA GLN A 315 14.05 16.74 -10.50
C GLN A 315 14.89 15.63 -11.18
N LEU A 316 14.24 14.63 -11.77
CA LEU A 316 14.90 13.42 -12.23
C LEU A 316 15.96 13.67 -13.30
N ASP A 317 15.65 14.51 -14.30
CA ASP A 317 16.55 14.75 -15.43
C ASP A 317 17.88 15.39 -15.01
N GLY A 318 17.84 16.29 -14.03
CA GLY A 318 19.04 17.02 -13.57
C GLY A 318 19.72 16.42 -12.35
N GLN A 319 19.04 15.62 -11.52
CA GLN A 319 19.56 15.25 -10.20
C GLN A 319 19.74 13.74 -10.00
N PHE A 320 19.07 12.88 -10.77
CA PHE A 320 19.07 11.44 -10.53
C PHE A 320 20.50 10.86 -10.51
N GLU A 321 21.29 11.10 -11.55
CA GLU A 321 22.65 10.55 -11.66
C GLU A 321 23.54 11.04 -10.52
N THR A 322 23.50 12.33 -10.20
CA THR A 322 24.29 12.92 -9.11
C THR A 322 23.94 12.29 -7.77
N VAL A 323 22.65 12.19 -7.47
CA VAL A 323 22.16 11.62 -6.21
C VAL A 323 22.47 10.12 -6.13
N PHE A 324 22.24 9.39 -7.22
CA PHE A 324 22.46 7.96 -7.25
C PHE A 324 23.96 7.60 -7.22
N SER A 325 24.82 8.37 -7.91
CA SER A 325 26.28 8.21 -7.83
C SER A 325 26.82 8.46 -6.41
N LYS A 326 26.31 9.49 -5.74
CA LYS A 326 26.64 9.74 -4.33
C LYS A 326 26.24 8.56 -3.43
N LEU A 327 25.05 7.99 -3.64
CA LEU A 327 24.60 6.80 -2.93
C LEU A 327 25.51 5.60 -3.24
N LEU A 328 25.86 5.36 -4.50
CA LEU A 328 26.75 4.27 -4.92
C LEU A 328 28.16 4.37 -4.32
N GLY A 329 28.69 5.57 -4.19
CA GLY A 329 30.04 5.84 -3.72
C GLY A 329 30.20 5.90 -2.20
N SER A 330 29.12 5.95 -1.42
CA SER A 330 29.17 6.10 0.04
C SER A 330 28.56 4.90 0.77
N ARG A 331 29.45 4.01 1.24
CA ARG A 331 29.03 2.86 2.07
C ARG A 331 28.34 3.30 3.37
N GLU A 332 28.89 4.34 4.01
CA GLU A 332 28.29 4.93 5.22
C GLU A 332 26.83 5.37 4.97
N MET A 333 26.58 6.06 3.85
CA MET A 333 25.24 6.49 3.48
C MET A 333 24.30 5.30 3.24
N GLN A 334 24.79 4.24 2.58
CA GLN A 334 24.01 3.02 2.34
C GLN A 334 23.61 2.33 3.65
N GLU A 335 24.59 2.14 4.55
CA GLU A 335 24.37 1.52 5.85
C GLU A 335 23.42 2.34 6.73
N LYS A 336 23.59 3.68 6.76
CA LYS A 336 22.72 4.59 7.49
C LYS A 336 21.27 4.55 6.99
N LEU A 337 21.06 4.65 5.68
CA LEU A 337 19.72 4.58 5.08
C LEU A 337 19.05 3.23 5.35
N GLY A 338 19.79 2.13 5.12
CA GLY A 338 19.28 0.78 5.34
C GLY A 338 18.94 0.52 6.81
N HIS A 339 19.79 0.98 7.75
CA HIS A 339 19.52 0.86 9.17
C HIS A 339 18.31 1.69 9.62
N ASN A 340 18.23 2.96 9.18
CA ASN A 340 17.16 3.85 9.59
C ASN A 340 15.81 3.38 9.05
N ILE A 341 15.74 2.98 7.77
CA ILE A 341 14.48 2.48 7.20
C ILE A 341 14.03 1.17 7.89
N LYS A 342 14.97 0.29 8.26
CA LYS A 342 14.69 -0.95 8.99
C LYS A 342 14.10 -0.71 10.38
N LYS A 343 14.53 0.35 11.07
CA LYS A 343 13.99 0.74 12.39
C LYS A 343 12.50 1.12 12.33
N LEU A 344 12.03 1.53 11.16
CA LEU A 344 10.62 1.91 10.95
C LEU A 344 9.72 0.72 10.62
N ALA A 345 10.28 -0.49 10.53
CA ALA A 345 9.54 -1.71 10.22
C ALA A 345 8.57 -2.09 11.35
N LEU A 346 7.35 -2.43 10.97
CA LEU A 346 6.31 -2.91 11.89
C LEU A 346 5.79 -4.29 11.39
N PRO A 347 6.56 -5.37 11.62
CA PRO A 347 6.28 -6.68 11.03
C PRO A 347 4.99 -7.33 11.52
N LYS A 348 4.54 -7.00 12.73
CA LYS A 348 3.31 -7.54 13.34
C LYS A 348 2.09 -6.64 13.16
N ALA A 349 2.13 -5.73 12.17
CA ALA A 349 1.06 -4.76 11.97
C ALA A 349 -0.33 -5.40 11.82
N THR A 350 -0.45 -6.48 11.03
CA THR A 350 -1.73 -7.17 10.83
C THR A 350 -2.24 -7.80 12.12
N GLU A 351 -1.35 -8.44 12.90
CA GLU A 351 -1.67 -9.04 14.19
C GLU A 351 -2.17 -7.98 15.17
N HIS A 352 -1.44 -6.87 15.33
CA HIS A 352 -1.81 -5.79 16.22
C HIS A 352 -3.14 -5.12 15.83
N ILE A 353 -3.44 -5.00 14.52
CA ILE A 353 -4.74 -4.49 14.07
C ILE A 353 -5.86 -5.45 14.49
N VAL A 354 -5.63 -6.75 14.37
CA VAL A 354 -6.62 -7.75 14.77
C VAL A 354 -6.79 -7.78 16.29
N ASP A 355 -5.73 -7.59 17.08
CA ASP A 355 -5.83 -7.45 18.54
C ASP A 355 -6.77 -6.29 18.92
N GLU A 356 -6.68 -5.14 18.21
CA GLU A 356 -7.59 -4.01 18.41
C GLU A 356 -9.04 -4.30 17.97
N ILE A 357 -9.22 -5.16 16.95
CA ILE A 357 -10.57 -5.64 16.56
C ILE A 357 -11.15 -6.56 17.62
N GLU A 358 -10.36 -7.50 18.14
CA GLU A 358 -10.76 -8.41 19.23
C GLU A 358 -11.20 -7.65 20.49
N ALA A 359 -10.50 -6.56 20.82
CA ALA A 359 -10.88 -5.71 21.93
C ALA A 359 -12.27 -5.03 21.76
N LEU A 360 -12.84 -5.04 20.57
CA LEU A 360 -14.20 -4.55 20.27
C LEU A 360 -15.26 -5.65 20.29
N LEU A 361 -14.87 -6.92 20.32
CA LEU A 361 -15.79 -8.04 20.46
C LEU A 361 -16.26 -8.11 21.93
N LYS A 362 -17.54 -8.23 22.13
CA LYS A 362 -18.16 -8.33 23.46
C LYS A 362 -18.35 -9.79 23.87
#